data_9018fc81e7ca161ad65ce6c170f4db91
#
_entry.id   9018fc81e7ca161ad65ce6c170f4db91
#
_cell.length_a   1.000
_cell.length_b   1.000
_cell.length_c   1.000
_cell.angle_alpha   90.00
_cell.angle_beta   90.00
_cell.angle_gamma   90.00
#
_symmetry.space_group_name_H-M   'P 1'
#
loop_
_entity.id
_entity.type
_entity.pdbx_description
1 polymer ?
#
loop_
_entity_poly.entity_id
_entity_poly.type
_entity_poly.pdbx_seq_one_letter_code
_entity_poly.pdbx_strand_id
1 'polypeptide(L)'
;MNTTITATAKYIPEKILSNFDLEKIVDTTDDWIKSRTGITKRHIVQEGEATSDMCTNIAKKLLKSSGKTPEEIDIIIIATSTPDHFVVSTAAIVQDKIGAINAWGYAVSYTHLRAHET
;
A
#
# COMPACT_ATOMS: atom_id res chain seq x y z
N MET A 1 -0.41 14.21 -26.26
CA MET A 1 -0.72 13.04 -25.43
C MET A 1 -1.24 13.56 -24.10
N ASN A 2 -2.45 13.21 -23.73
CA ASN A 2 -3.06 13.70 -22.48
C ASN A 2 -3.14 12.55 -21.48
N THR A 3 -2.66 12.78 -20.26
CA THR A 3 -2.77 11.83 -19.14
C THR A 3 -3.87 12.29 -18.19
N THR A 4 -4.73 11.36 -17.79
CA THR A 4 -5.87 11.66 -16.92
C THR A 4 -5.92 10.67 -15.77
N ILE A 5 -6.17 11.17 -14.55
CA ILE A 5 -6.50 10.31 -13.39
C ILE A 5 -8.00 10.03 -13.45
N THR A 6 -8.39 8.78 -13.66
CA THR A 6 -9.79 8.37 -13.81
C THR A 6 -10.44 7.94 -12.51
N ALA A 7 -9.68 7.41 -11.55
CA ALA A 7 -10.19 6.98 -10.26
C ALA A 7 -9.10 7.01 -9.19
N THR A 8 -9.52 7.17 -7.94
CA THR A 8 -8.68 7.02 -6.76
C THR A 8 -9.39 6.13 -5.74
N ALA A 9 -8.62 5.38 -4.94
CA ALA A 9 -9.15 4.58 -3.86
C ALA A 9 -8.16 4.47 -2.70
N LYS A 10 -8.68 4.11 -1.54
CA LYS A 10 -7.87 3.80 -0.36
C LYS A 10 -8.37 2.52 0.31
N TYR A 11 -7.46 1.86 1.01
CA TYR A 11 -7.74 0.81 1.97
C TYR A 11 -7.06 1.16 3.29
N ILE A 12 -7.78 1.01 4.38
CA ILE A 12 -7.30 1.30 5.72
C ILE A 12 -7.62 0.07 6.56
N PRO A 13 -6.62 -0.65 7.10
CA PRO A 13 -6.85 -1.75 8.03
C PRO A 13 -7.66 -1.30 9.25
N GLU A 14 -8.47 -2.19 9.81
CA GLU A 14 -9.36 -1.85 10.92
C GLU A 14 -8.63 -1.71 12.25
N LYS A 15 -7.57 -2.51 12.44
CA LYS A 15 -6.81 -2.53 13.70
C LYS A 15 -6.08 -1.22 13.91
N ILE A 16 -6.28 -0.60 15.05
CA ILE A 16 -5.65 0.67 15.44
C ILE A 16 -4.61 0.40 16.53
N LEU A 17 -3.44 1.02 16.37
CA LEU A 17 -2.39 1.10 17.37
C LEU A 17 -2.24 2.58 17.79
N SER A 18 -2.60 2.91 19.03
CA SER A 18 -2.45 4.25 19.58
C SER A 18 -1.01 4.50 20.07
N ASN A 19 -0.68 5.77 20.36
CA ASN A 19 0.58 6.10 21.01
C ASN A 19 0.67 5.49 22.41
N PHE A 20 -0.45 5.45 23.15
CA PHE A 20 -0.51 4.81 24.48
C PHE A 20 -0.26 3.29 24.43
N ASP A 21 -0.61 2.63 23.32
CA ASP A 21 -0.27 1.22 23.13
C ASP A 21 1.22 1.05 22.85
N LEU A 22 1.84 2.00 22.12
CA LEU A 22 3.27 2.01 21.89
C LEU A 22 4.09 2.23 23.16
N GLU A 23 3.64 3.08 24.08
CA GLU A 23 4.28 3.30 25.38
C GLU A 23 4.44 2.01 26.21
N LYS A 24 3.57 1.01 25.96
CA LYS A 24 3.65 -0.30 26.63
C LYS A 24 4.68 -1.24 26.01
N ILE A 25 5.14 -0.94 24.80
CA ILE A 25 5.97 -1.84 23.99
C ILE A 25 7.40 -1.30 23.84
N VAL A 26 7.53 0.02 23.71
CA VAL A 26 8.81 0.70 23.49
C VAL A 26 8.93 1.93 24.40
N ASP A 27 10.15 2.34 24.70
CA ASP A 27 10.46 3.53 25.50
C ASP A 27 10.16 4.80 24.69
N THR A 28 8.93 5.29 24.83
CA THR A 28 8.42 6.50 24.17
C THR A 28 7.24 7.09 24.96
N THR A 29 6.77 8.28 24.56
CA THR A 29 5.57 8.91 25.12
C THR A 29 4.68 9.47 24.02
N ASP A 30 3.36 9.58 24.27
CA ASP A 30 2.41 10.20 23.36
C ASP A 30 2.83 11.63 22.99
N ASP A 31 3.26 12.42 23.96
CA ASP A 31 3.72 13.80 23.76
C ASP A 31 4.96 13.86 22.86
N TRP A 32 5.91 12.93 23.04
CA TRP A 32 7.10 12.86 22.19
C TRP A 32 6.72 12.55 20.75
N ILE A 33 5.88 11.54 20.54
CA ILE A 33 5.44 11.14 19.19
C ILE A 33 4.66 12.28 18.52
N LYS A 34 3.70 12.88 19.23
CA LYS A 34 2.89 13.99 18.69
C LYS A 34 3.74 15.20 18.33
N SER A 35 4.65 15.62 19.18
CA SER A 35 5.49 16.80 18.93
C SER A 35 6.40 16.64 17.72
N ARG A 36 6.82 15.39 17.40
CA ARG A 36 7.72 15.07 16.28
C ARG A 36 6.99 14.75 14.98
N THR A 37 5.83 14.13 15.04
CA THR A 37 5.16 13.56 13.87
C THR A 37 3.72 14.05 13.67
N GLY A 38 3.09 14.58 14.70
CA GLY A 38 1.66 14.88 14.70
C GLY A 38 0.76 13.64 14.77
N ILE A 39 1.33 12.43 14.83
CA ILE A 39 0.59 11.17 14.78
C ILE A 39 0.08 10.80 16.16
N THR A 40 -1.21 10.51 16.29
CA THR A 40 -1.84 10.03 17.53
C THR A 40 -2.16 8.53 17.49
N LYS A 41 -2.41 8.00 16.30
CA LYS A 41 -2.76 6.60 16.08
C LYS A 41 -2.35 6.18 14.67
N ARG A 42 -2.15 4.88 14.45
CA ARG A 42 -1.88 4.27 13.15
C ARG A 42 -2.73 3.04 12.97
N HIS A 43 -3.07 2.77 11.70
CA HIS A 43 -3.72 1.52 11.33
C HIS A 43 -2.65 0.49 10.99
N ILE A 44 -2.82 -0.71 11.48
CA ILE A 44 -1.91 -1.83 11.24
C ILE A 44 -2.69 -3.02 10.67
N VAL A 45 -2.02 -3.77 9.83
CA VAL A 45 -2.58 -5.00 9.23
C VAL A 45 -2.92 -6.03 10.30
N GLN A 46 -3.90 -6.86 10.03
CA GLN A 46 -4.24 -8.00 10.86
C GLN A 46 -3.31 -9.17 10.55
N GLU A 47 -3.31 -10.16 11.43
CA GLU A 47 -2.59 -11.40 11.18
C GLU A 47 -3.11 -12.07 9.90
N GLY A 48 -2.18 -12.47 9.02
CA GLY A 48 -2.51 -13.05 7.72
C GLY A 48 -2.82 -12.05 6.62
N GLU A 49 -2.83 -10.73 6.89
CA GLU A 49 -2.99 -9.69 5.88
C GLU A 49 -1.63 -9.14 5.44
N ALA A 50 -1.36 -9.19 4.15
CA ALA A 50 -0.12 -8.72 3.55
C ALA A 50 -0.32 -7.46 2.68
N THR A 51 0.78 -6.88 2.22
CA THR A 51 0.74 -5.71 1.32
C THR A 51 -0.05 -6.01 0.04
N SER A 52 0.09 -7.20 -0.53
CA SER A 52 -0.68 -7.58 -1.72
C SER A 52 -2.19 -7.64 -1.47
N ASP A 53 -2.63 -8.01 -0.27
CA ASP A 53 -4.07 -8.05 0.07
C ASP A 53 -4.66 -6.64 0.12
N MET A 54 -3.96 -5.71 0.76
CA MET A 54 -4.34 -4.30 0.77
C MET A 54 -4.40 -3.72 -0.64
N CYS A 55 -3.38 -3.97 -1.46
CA CYS A 55 -3.33 -3.51 -2.85
C CYS A 55 -4.45 -4.14 -3.71
N THR A 56 -4.74 -5.42 -3.51
CA THR A 56 -5.84 -6.11 -4.20
C THR A 56 -7.21 -5.49 -3.87
N ASN A 57 -7.44 -5.16 -2.59
CA ASN A 57 -8.66 -4.47 -2.17
C ASN A 57 -8.79 -3.08 -2.81
N ILE A 58 -7.68 -2.34 -2.92
CA ILE A 58 -7.65 -1.05 -3.62
C ILE A 58 -7.94 -1.24 -5.11
N ALA A 59 -7.25 -2.18 -5.76
CA ALA A 59 -7.40 -2.44 -7.18
C ALA A 59 -8.85 -2.80 -7.56
N LYS A 60 -9.51 -3.67 -6.79
CA LYS A 60 -10.92 -4.01 -6.98
C LYS A 60 -11.85 -2.79 -6.86
N LYS A 61 -11.57 -1.88 -5.90
CA LYS A 61 -12.33 -0.63 -5.77
C LYS A 61 -12.09 0.30 -6.96
N LEU A 62 -10.85 0.41 -7.45
CA LEU A 62 -10.49 1.22 -8.61
C LEU A 62 -11.17 0.71 -9.89
N LEU A 63 -11.11 -0.59 -10.16
CA LEU A 63 -11.78 -1.21 -11.30
C LEU A 63 -13.28 -0.91 -11.28
N LYS A 64 -13.93 -1.13 -10.13
CA LYS A 64 -15.36 -0.85 -9.96
C LYS A 64 -15.71 0.63 -10.20
N SER A 65 -14.89 1.57 -9.67
CA SER A 65 -15.20 3.01 -9.76
C SER A 65 -14.86 3.60 -11.13
N SER A 66 -13.86 3.05 -11.83
CA SER A 66 -13.48 3.49 -13.18
C SER A 66 -14.33 2.83 -14.29
N GLY A 67 -15.08 1.78 -13.98
CA GLY A 67 -15.82 0.97 -14.96
C GLY A 67 -14.91 0.13 -15.85
N LYS A 68 -13.63 -0.05 -15.47
CA LYS A 68 -12.63 -0.84 -16.21
C LYS A 68 -12.69 -2.31 -15.81
N THR A 69 -12.33 -3.17 -16.76
CA THR A 69 -12.11 -4.60 -16.49
C THR A 69 -10.63 -4.88 -16.22
N PRO A 70 -10.29 -5.98 -15.51
CA PRO A 70 -8.89 -6.33 -15.25
C PRO A 70 -8.05 -6.48 -16.53
N GLU A 71 -8.65 -6.99 -17.61
CA GLU A 71 -7.98 -7.22 -18.90
C GLU A 71 -7.60 -5.93 -19.63
N GLU A 72 -8.23 -4.81 -19.28
CA GLU A 72 -7.91 -3.48 -19.82
C GLU A 72 -6.72 -2.80 -19.11
N ILE A 73 -6.14 -3.45 -18.10
CA ILE A 73 -5.00 -2.90 -17.36
C ILE A 73 -3.71 -3.31 -18.05
N ASP A 74 -2.93 -2.34 -18.47
CA ASP A 74 -1.65 -2.55 -19.13
C ASP A 74 -0.48 -2.64 -18.14
N ILE A 75 -0.54 -1.87 -17.04
CA ILE A 75 0.57 -1.77 -16.08
C ILE A 75 0.03 -1.68 -14.65
N ILE A 76 0.66 -2.43 -13.75
CA ILE A 76 0.48 -2.34 -12.30
C ILE A 76 1.81 -1.95 -11.67
N ILE A 77 1.86 -0.80 -11.00
CA ILE A 77 3.03 -0.32 -10.28
C ILE A 77 2.73 -0.30 -8.79
N ILE A 78 3.50 -1.02 -8.00
CA ILE A 78 3.38 -1.02 -6.53
C ILE A 78 4.68 -0.52 -5.93
N ALA A 79 4.60 0.60 -5.21
CA ALA A 79 5.70 1.14 -4.42
C ALA A 79 5.53 0.72 -2.95
N THR A 80 6.45 -0.11 -2.46
CA THR A 80 6.42 -0.58 -1.07
C THR A 80 7.82 -0.84 -0.53
N SER A 81 8.01 -0.59 0.78
CA SER A 81 9.19 -1.02 1.54
C SER A 81 8.97 -2.36 2.26
N THR A 82 7.75 -2.87 2.25
CA THR A 82 7.33 -4.11 2.93
C THR A 82 6.66 -5.07 1.94
N PRO A 83 7.42 -5.64 0.99
CA PRO A 83 6.86 -6.61 0.04
C PRO A 83 6.44 -7.90 0.77
N ASP A 84 5.50 -8.64 0.20
CA ASP A 84 5.06 -9.94 0.72
C ASP A 84 6.20 -10.96 0.71
N HIS A 85 7.01 -10.92 -0.35
CA HIS A 85 8.16 -11.82 -0.55
C HIS A 85 9.36 -11.05 -1.11
N PHE A 86 10.57 -11.48 -0.78
CA PHE A 86 11.80 -10.85 -1.27
C PHE A 86 12.06 -11.06 -2.77
N VAL A 87 11.59 -12.18 -3.32
CA VAL A 87 11.89 -12.57 -4.70
C VAL A 87 10.71 -12.31 -5.63
N VAL A 88 9.49 -12.59 -5.16
CA VAL A 88 8.28 -12.43 -5.97
C VAL A 88 7.77 -11.00 -5.86
N SER A 89 7.60 -10.35 -7.01
CA SER A 89 7.04 -8.98 -7.06
C SER A 89 5.63 -8.94 -6.48
N THR A 90 5.39 -8.06 -5.50
CA THR A 90 4.05 -7.80 -4.98
C THR A 90 3.07 -7.39 -6.08
N ALA A 91 3.54 -6.71 -7.14
CA ALA A 91 2.71 -6.36 -8.29
C ALA A 91 2.24 -7.59 -9.07
N ALA A 92 3.09 -8.61 -9.22
CA ALA A 92 2.71 -9.86 -9.87
C ALA A 92 1.66 -10.63 -9.06
N ILE A 93 1.78 -10.62 -7.73
CA ILE A 93 0.77 -11.23 -6.84
C ILE A 93 -0.57 -10.51 -6.96
N VAL A 94 -0.57 -9.19 -7.01
CA VAL A 94 -1.80 -8.39 -7.19
C VAL A 94 -2.40 -8.62 -8.57
N GLN A 95 -1.57 -8.67 -9.62
CA GLN A 95 -1.96 -8.98 -10.98
C GLN A 95 -2.75 -10.29 -11.06
N ASP A 96 -2.21 -11.34 -10.46
CA ASP A 96 -2.86 -12.65 -10.39
C ASP A 96 -4.19 -12.58 -9.61
N LYS A 97 -4.18 -11.97 -8.41
CA LYS A 97 -5.35 -11.84 -7.53
C LYS A 97 -6.52 -11.07 -8.15
N ILE A 98 -6.28 -10.14 -9.06
CA ILE A 98 -7.33 -9.37 -9.74
C ILE A 98 -7.64 -9.88 -11.16
N GLY A 99 -6.87 -10.81 -11.69
CA GLY A 99 -7.04 -11.37 -13.02
C GLY A 99 -6.59 -10.45 -14.16
N ALA A 100 -5.66 -9.52 -13.92
CA ALA A 100 -5.15 -8.58 -14.93
C ALA A 100 -4.10 -9.26 -15.84
N ILE A 101 -4.52 -10.23 -16.60
CA ILE A 101 -3.66 -11.13 -17.41
C ILE A 101 -2.79 -10.41 -18.45
N ASN A 102 -3.22 -9.24 -18.92
CA ASN A 102 -2.51 -8.44 -19.92
C ASN A 102 -1.53 -7.44 -19.30
N ALA A 103 -1.58 -7.25 -17.98
CA ALA A 103 -0.79 -6.22 -17.32
C ALA A 103 0.68 -6.61 -17.13
N TRP A 104 1.55 -5.61 -17.13
CA TRP A 104 2.93 -5.75 -16.66
C TRP A 104 3.00 -5.30 -15.20
N GLY A 105 3.57 -6.15 -14.32
CA GLY A 105 3.69 -5.86 -12.90
C GLY A 105 5.08 -5.34 -12.52
N TYR A 106 5.17 -4.13 -11.96
CA TYR A 106 6.40 -3.55 -11.44
C TYR A 106 6.27 -3.30 -9.93
N ALA A 107 7.24 -3.81 -9.16
CA ALA A 107 7.41 -3.45 -7.76
C ALA A 107 8.58 -2.47 -7.63
N VAL A 108 8.35 -1.36 -6.97
CA VAL A 108 9.37 -0.36 -6.65
C VAL A 108 9.62 -0.40 -5.15
N SER A 109 10.84 -0.81 -4.77
CA SER A 109 11.31 -0.66 -3.39
C SER A 109 11.98 0.70 -3.26
N TYR A 110 11.50 1.52 -2.35
CA TYR A 110 12.01 2.88 -2.13
C TYR A 110 12.83 3.03 -0.83
N THR A 111 13.23 1.94 -0.20
CA THR A 111 14.03 1.96 1.02
C THR A 111 15.38 2.67 0.85
N HIS A 112 15.93 2.66 -0.36
CA HIS A 112 17.19 3.30 -0.74
C HIS A 112 17.01 4.61 -1.51
N LEU A 113 15.78 5.01 -1.85
CA LEU A 113 15.50 6.25 -2.57
C LEU A 113 15.38 7.41 -1.56
N ARG A 114 16.05 8.50 -1.86
CA ARG A 114 16.04 9.73 -1.06
C ARG A 114 15.66 10.92 -1.94
N ALA A 115 14.95 11.88 -1.36
CA ALA A 115 14.47 13.04 -2.10
C ALA A 115 15.59 13.90 -2.70
N HIS A 116 16.77 13.92 -2.10
CA HIS A 116 17.92 14.69 -2.58
C HIS A 116 18.69 14.02 -3.74
N GLU A 117 18.30 12.82 -4.11
CA GLU A 117 18.89 12.08 -5.24
C GLU A 117 18.24 12.47 -6.57
N THR A 118 17.23 13.32 -6.51
CA THR A 118 16.53 13.85 -7.69
C THR A 118 17.08 15.21 -8.15
#